data_180bf9d4f711f17e760fc6eb87646b41
#
_entry.id   180bf9d4f711f17e760fc6eb87646b41
#
_cell.length_a   1.000
_cell.length_b   1.000
_cell.length_c   1.000
_cell.angle_alpha   90.00
_cell.angle_beta   90.00
_cell.angle_gamma   90.00
#
_symmetry.space_group_name_H-M   'P 1'
#
loop_
_entity.id
_entity.type
_entity.pdbx_description
1 polymer ?
#
loop_
_entity_poly.entity_id
_entity_poly.type
_entity_poly.pdbx_seq_one_letter_code
_entity_poly.pdbx_strand_id
1 'polypeptide(L)'
;MALAVPGSAALSSAARAADADAAVNGGFESGLSPWTCTAGTTVTSPVHGGASALKATPEGSDNAQCAQTVTVRPNSQYTLAGWVRGSYVYLGASGTGTTDVSTWTQSAPDWQKLATTFTTGANTTKVTIYTHGWYGTGAYYADDISLTGPGGGTTTQPPTVPTGLKTGTVTATSVALTWTPVTGATGYAVYRDGAKVQSLSGTSATVSGLNPSTAYAFQVTASNDAGESARSATVTATTPARGDGGGNTQLPAHALVGYLHASFANGSGYTRMADVPDSWDVIDLAFGEPTSVTSGDIRFNRCPVSECPNVESDADFKAAIKAKQAAGKKVLISIGGQNGQVQLTTTAARDAFVSSVSKIIDQYGLDGLDIDFEGHSLSLNTGDTDFKNPTTPVIVNLISALKTLKAKYGSKFVLTMAPETFFVQNGYQFYGSGKWGGQDPRCGAYLPVIHALRDALTLLHVQDYNSGPIMGLDNQYHSMGGADFHIAMTDMLLTGFPVAGDAGNVFPPLRPDQVAIGMPASVNAGNGYVAPAEVTKTLDCLTKKTNCGSYPTHGTWPALRGLMTWSVNWDRFAGWEFQRTFDSYFG
;
A
#
# COMPACT_ATOMS: atom_id res chain seq x y z
N MET A 1 -44.60 64.03 6.46
CA MET A 1 -44.58 63.13 7.61
C MET A 1 -45.26 61.83 7.14
N ALA A 2 -44.52 60.88 6.66
CA ALA A 2 -45.00 59.59 6.18
C ALA A 2 -44.26 58.49 6.95
N LEU A 3 -45.02 57.70 7.72
CA LEU A 3 -44.52 56.58 8.50
C LEU A 3 -44.18 55.40 7.54
N ALA A 4 -43.00 54.88 7.65
CA ALA A 4 -42.59 53.62 7.04
C ALA A 4 -43.05 52.45 7.94
N VAL A 5 -43.72 51.47 7.34
CA VAL A 5 -44.11 50.20 7.94
C VAL A 5 -42.94 49.21 7.73
N PRO A 6 -42.48 48.49 8.76
CA PRO A 6 -41.45 47.46 8.55
C PRO A 6 -42.07 46.21 7.92
N GLY A 7 -41.44 45.75 6.83
CA GLY A 7 -41.80 44.52 6.14
C GLY A 7 -41.54 43.30 7.02
N SER A 8 -42.55 42.45 7.15
CA SER A 8 -42.46 41.13 7.77
C SER A 8 -41.61 40.21 6.89
N ALA A 9 -40.47 39.76 7.41
CA ALA A 9 -39.70 38.68 6.83
C ALA A 9 -40.49 37.37 6.96
N ALA A 10 -40.95 36.84 5.85
CA ALA A 10 -41.54 35.52 5.78
C ALA A 10 -40.40 34.48 6.00
N LEU A 11 -40.44 33.81 7.13
CA LEU A 11 -39.68 32.61 7.37
C LEU A 11 -40.19 31.54 6.40
N SER A 12 -39.40 31.22 5.37
CA SER A 12 -39.65 30.06 4.53
C SER A 12 -39.51 28.81 5.39
N SER A 13 -40.61 28.15 5.71
CA SER A 13 -40.61 26.80 6.26
C SER A 13 -39.97 25.88 5.20
N ALA A 14 -38.75 25.41 5.46
CA ALA A 14 -38.19 24.32 4.70
C ALA A 14 -39.21 23.16 4.77
N ALA A 15 -39.67 22.69 3.63
CA ALA A 15 -40.53 21.52 3.54
C ALA A 15 -39.80 20.33 4.23
N ARG A 16 -40.37 19.86 5.34
CA ARG A 16 -39.92 18.69 6.06
C ARG A 16 -40.09 17.51 5.11
N ALA A 17 -39.01 16.76 4.80
CA ALA A 17 -39.12 15.52 4.08
C ALA A 17 -40.14 14.62 4.78
N ALA A 18 -41.06 14.02 4.05
CA ALA A 18 -42.04 13.11 4.60
C ALA A 18 -41.34 11.99 5.36
N ASP A 19 -41.85 11.67 6.55
CA ASP A 19 -41.33 10.56 7.34
C ASP A 19 -41.55 9.26 6.55
N ALA A 20 -40.50 8.53 6.24
CA ALA A 20 -40.54 7.26 5.53
C ALA A 20 -40.33 6.10 6.51
N ASP A 21 -40.94 4.96 6.23
CA ASP A 21 -40.70 3.74 6.98
C ASP A 21 -39.36 3.11 6.51
N ALA A 22 -38.42 2.95 7.42
CA ALA A 22 -37.11 2.35 7.15
C ALA A 22 -37.08 0.82 7.42
N ALA A 23 -38.09 0.26 8.10
CA ALA A 23 -38.21 -1.17 8.29
C ALA A 23 -38.65 -1.82 6.98
N VAL A 24 -37.97 -2.92 6.61
CA VAL A 24 -38.30 -3.69 5.41
C VAL A 24 -39.03 -4.96 5.81
N ASN A 25 -40.13 -5.26 5.13
CA ASN A 25 -40.94 -6.45 5.38
C ASN A 25 -41.37 -6.56 6.88
N GLY A 26 -41.81 -5.47 7.49
CA GLY A 26 -42.25 -5.44 8.88
C GLY A 26 -43.57 -6.17 9.14
N GLY A 27 -44.37 -6.42 8.10
CA GLY A 27 -45.57 -7.27 8.11
C GLY A 27 -45.29 -8.73 7.76
N PHE A 28 -44.01 -9.12 7.52
CA PHE A 28 -43.58 -10.51 7.25
C PHE A 28 -44.26 -11.19 6.04
N GLU A 29 -44.80 -10.43 5.12
CA GLU A 29 -45.52 -10.92 3.93
C GLU A 29 -44.65 -11.67 2.92
N SER A 30 -43.34 -11.38 2.94
CA SER A 30 -42.33 -12.04 2.07
C SER A 30 -41.45 -13.04 2.84
N GLY A 31 -41.98 -13.69 3.88
CA GLY A 31 -41.22 -14.55 4.78
C GLY A 31 -40.41 -13.75 5.81
N LEU A 32 -39.33 -14.32 6.34
CA LEU A 32 -38.52 -13.66 7.37
C LEU A 32 -37.49 -12.66 6.81
N SER A 33 -37.06 -12.82 5.56
CA SER A 33 -36.02 -11.92 5.00
C SER A 33 -36.52 -10.46 4.91
N PRO A 34 -35.71 -9.47 5.33
CA PRO A 34 -34.32 -9.49 5.80
C PRO A 34 -34.15 -9.61 7.34
N TRP A 35 -35.15 -10.06 8.08
CA TRP A 35 -35.07 -10.31 9.51
C TRP A 35 -34.26 -11.56 9.82
N THR A 36 -33.39 -11.49 10.81
CA THR A 36 -32.63 -12.62 11.35
C THR A 36 -33.24 -13.03 12.68
N CYS A 37 -33.71 -14.25 12.77
CA CYS A 37 -34.40 -14.79 13.97
C CYS A 37 -33.67 -16.01 14.52
N THR A 38 -33.59 -16.15 15.86
CA THR A 38 -33.04 -17.37 16.51
C THR A 38 -34.06 -18.51 16.52
N ALA A 39 -35.35 -18.21 16.70
CA ALA A 39 -36.41 -19.22 16.73
C ALA A 39 -37.74 -18.67 16.16
N GLY A 40 -37.68 -18.05 14.97
CA GLY A 40 -38.82 -17.42 14.31
C GLY A 40 -39.28 -18.17 13.06
N THR A 41 -40.56 -18.07 12.78
CA THR A 41 -41.20 -18.54 11.54
C THR A 41 -42.36 -17.60 11.18
N THR A 42 -42.76 -17.59 9.91
CA THR A 42 -44.00 -16.89 9.51
C THR A 42 -45.23 -17.77 9.67
N VAL A 43 -46.33 -17.21 10.04
CA VAL A 43 -47.63 -17.86 10.17
C VAL A 43 -48.72 -17.05 9.48
N THR A 44 -49.76 -17.72 9.04
CA THR A 44 -50.94 -17.10 8.40
C THR A 44 -52.11 -16.89 9.36
N SER A 45 -51.93 -17.26 10.64
CA SER A 45 -52.88 -16.98 11.74
C SER A 45 -52.18 -17.20 13.09
N PRO A 46 -52.29 -16.30 14.07
CA PRO A 46 -52.97 -15.00 13.96
C PRO A 46 -52.12 -14.01 13.16
N VAL A 47 -52.78 -13.09 12.44
CA VAL A 47 -52.15 -11.95 11.75
C VAL A 47 -52.81 -10.64 12.23
N HIS A 48 -52.10 -9.52 12.24
CA HIS A 48 -52.65 -8.21 12.49
C HIS A 48 -53.03 -7.51 11.19
N GLY A 49 -52.11 -7.45 10.25
CA GLY A 49 -52.30 -6.94 8.90
C GLY A 49 -51.87 -7.96 7.83
N GLY A 50 -52.33 -7.77 6.58
CA GLY A 50 -51.89 -8.60 5.48
C GLY A 50 -52.32 -10.09 5.58
N ALA A 51 -51.43 -11.00 5.14
CA ALA A 51 -51.64 -12.43 5.09
C ALA A 51 -50.68 -13.24 5.99
N SER A 52 -49.66 -12.62 6.57
CA SER A 52 -48.60 -13.28 7.35
C SER A 52 -48.20 -12.46 8.58
N ALA A 53 -47.72 -13.12 9.61
CA ALA A 53 -47.12 -12.50 10.80
C ALA A 53 -45.94 -13.36 11.28
N LEU A 54 -45.02 -12.75 12.07
CA LEU A 54 -43.98 -13.46 12.80
C LEU A 54 -44.62 -14.27 13.96
N LYS A 55 -44.22 -15.52 14.08
CA LYS A 55 -44.32 -16.33 15.31
C LYS A 55 -42.92 -16.69 15.74
N ALA A 56 -42.57 -16.41 17.00
CA ALA A 56 -41.31 -16.88 17.55
C ALA A 56 -41.54 -17.50 18.94
N THR A 57 -40.77 -18.53 19.25
CA THR A 57 -40.95 -19.32 20.46
C THR A 57 -39.68 -19.34 21.29
N PRO A 58 -39.62 -18.61 22.43
CA PRO A 58 -38.51 -18.70 23.37
C PRO A 58 -38.34 -20.11 23.92
N GLU A 59 -37.11 -20.62 23.90
CA GLU A 59 -36.76 -21.94 24.41
C GLU A 59 -35.50 -21.88 25.27
N GLY A 60 -35.50 -22.62 26.38
CA GLY A 60 -34.38 -22.64 27.33
C GLY A 60 -34.10 -21.23 27.86
N SER A 61 -32.90 -20.70 27.62
CA SER A 61 -32.50 -19.32 27.93
C SER A 61 -32.58 -18.37 26.73
N ASP A 62 -33.02 -18.83 25.55
CA ASP A 62 -33.17 -18.00 24.33
C ASP A 62 -34.53 -17.28 24.35
N ASN A 63 -34.51 -15.97 24.15
CA ASN A 63 -35.68 -15.12 24.06
C ASN A 63 -36.34 -15.11 22.67
N ALA A 64 -35.85 -15.91 21.73
CA ALA A 64 -36.32 -16.00 20.34
C ALA A 64 -36.34 -14.61 19.65
N GLN A 65 -35.20 -13.92 19.68
CA GLN A 65 -35.10 -12.60 19.08
C GLN A 65 -35.15 -12.67 17.55
N CYS A 66 -35.93 -11.74 16.97
CA CYS A 66 -35.89 -11.41 15.56
C CYS A 66 -35.42 -9.95 15.39
N ALA A 67 -34.39 -9.74 14.58
CA ALA A 67 -33.76 -8.45 14.42
C ALA A 67 -33.52 -8.09 12.95
N GLN A 68 -33.52 -6.79 12.65
CA GLN A 68 -33.18 -6.25 11.34
C GLN A 68 -32.27 -5.03 11.52
N THR A 69 -31.16 -4.97 10.77
CA THR A 69 -30.34 -3.75 10.69
C THR A 69 -30.87 -2.83 9.61
N VAL A 70 -31.22 -1.60 9.99
CA VAL A 70 -31.81 -0.60 9.10
C VAL A 70 -30.91 0.61 8.98
N THR A 71 -30.93 1.27 7.82
CA THR A 71 -30.18 2.51 7.58
C THR A 71 -30.95 3.69 8.13
N VAL A 72 -30.26 4.56 8.87
CA VAL A 72 -30.81 5.76 9.52
C VAL A 72 -29.93 6.97 9.25
N ARG A 73 -30.45 8.17 9.50
CA ARG A 73 -29.66 9.41 9.45
C ARG A 73 -29.10 9.75 10.82
N PRO A 74 -27.87 10.28 10.90
CA PRO A 74 -27.32 10.83 12.13
C PRO A 74 -28.15 11.98 12.68
N ASN A 75 -28.08 12.20 14.00
CA ASN A 75 -28.76 13.29 14.73
C ASN A 75 -30.24 13.41 14.38
N SER A 76 -30.94 12.29 14.20
CA SER A 76 -32.31 12.25 13.71
C SER A 76 -33.19 11.44 14.63
N GLN A 77 -34.41 11.93 14.86
CA GLN A 77 -35.42 11.24 15.68
C GLN A 77 -36.18 10.22 14.83
N TYR A 78 -36.37 9.03 15.39
CA TYR A 78 -37.12 7.92 14.80
C TYR A 78 -38.18 7.43 15.78
N THR A 79 -39.32 6.95 15.25
CA THR A 79 -40.36 6.24 15.99
C THR A 79 -40.37 4.79 15.53
N LEU A 80 -40.06 3.86 16.42
CA LEU A 80 -40.22 2.43 16.23
C LEU A 80 -41.60 2.04 16.78
N ALA A 81 -42.41 1.39 15.96
CA ALA A 81 -43.70 0.86 16.35
C ALA A 81 -43.94 -0.53 15.76
N GLY A 82 -44.80 -1.34 16.37
CA GLY A 82 -45.18 -2.65 15.87
C GLY A 82 -46.35 -3.21 16.68
N TRP A 83 -47.06 -4.16 16.11
CA TRP A 83 -48.14 -4.87 16.80
C TRP A 83 -47.61 -6.20 17.31
N VAL A 84 -47.91 -6.52 18.57
CA VAL A 84 -47.44 -7.74 19.23
C VAL A 84 -48.61 -8.46 19.91
N ARG A 85 -48.46 -9.79 20.04
CA ARG A 85 -49.36 -10.64 20.77
C ARG A 85 -48.57 -11.72 21.52
N GLY A 86 -48.91 -11.95 22.79
CA GLY A 86 -48.24 -12.92 23.66
C GLY A 86 -47.92 -12.36 25.03
N SER A 87 -47.09 -13.07 25.79
CA SER A 87 -46.65 -12.66 27.12
C SER A 87 -45.19 -12.20 27.08
N TYR A 88 -44.91 -11.08 27.79
CA TYR A 88 -43.56 -10.50 27.90
C TYR A 88 -42.90 -10.28 26.52
N VAL A 89 -43.60 -9.57 25.63
CA VAL A 89 -43.09 -9.24 24.29
C VAL A 89 -42.44 -7.88 24.30
N TYR A 90 -41.23 -7.82 23.76
CA TYR A 90 -40.39 -6.61 23.69
C TYR A 90 -40.25 -6.13 22.24
N LEU A 91 -40.16 -4.84 22.07
CA LEU A 91 -39.84 -4.14 20.84
C LEU A 91 -38.80 -3.06 21.13
N GLY A 92 -37.65 -3.05 20.44
CA GLY A 92 -36.55 -2.15 20.75
C GLY A 92 -35.62 -1.84 19.60
N ALA A 93 -34.76 -0.86 19.84
CA ALA A 93 -33.70 -0.47 18.94
C ALA A 93 -32.35 -0.36 19.68
N SER A 94 -31.31 -0.92 19.10
CA SER A 94 -29.93 -0.90 19.63
C SER A 94 -28.96 -0.34 18.61
N GLY A 95 -27.77 0.09 19.12
CA GLY A 95 -26.77 0.73 18.28
C GLY A 95 -27.18 2.14 17.85
N THR A 96 -28.02 2.80 18.63
CA THR A 96 -28.56 4.14 18.33
C THR A 96 -27.51 5.24 18.36
N GLY A 97 -26.34 4.97 18.94
CA GLY A 97 -25.27 5.98 19.11
C GLY A 97 -25.57 7.02 20.19
N THR A 98 -26.69 6.83 20.89
CA THR A 98 -27.11 7.53 22.12
C THR A 98 -27.55 6.46 23.13
N THR A 99 -28.72 6.57 23.71
CA THR A 99 -29.27 5.54 24.60
C THR A 99 -30.14 4.59 23.79
N ASP A 100 -29.85 3.30 23.83
CA ASP A 100 -30.65 2.25 23.24
C ASP A 100 -32.01 2.18 23.94
N VAL A 101 -33.08 1.87 23.19
CA VAL A 101 -34.44 1.93 23.69
C VAL A 101 -35.16 0.60 23.53
N SER A 102 -36.04 0.31 24.49
CA SER A 102 -37.01 -0.77 24.35
C SER A 102 -38.33 -0.42 25.01
N THR A 103 -39.43 -1.00 24.53
CA THR A 103 -40.75 -1.02 25.12
C THR A 103 -41.27 -2.44 25.15
N TRP A 104 -42.19 -2.76 26.04
CA TRP A 104 -42.68 -4.13 26.19
C TRP A 104 -44.09 -4.19 26.80
N THR A 105 -44.72 -5.34 26.71
CA THR A 105 -45.95 -5.66 27.37
C THR A 105 -45.85 -6.92 28.20
N GLN A 106 -46.46 -6.93 29.40
CA GLN A 106 -46.51 -8.14 30.21
C GLN A 106 -47.47 -9.19 29.64
N SER A 107 -48.58 -8.75 29.04
CA SER A 107 -49.57 -9.64 28.46
C SER A 107 -50.35 -8.92 27.38
N ALA A 108 -50.38 -9.50 26.20
CA ALA A 108 -51.20 -9.08 25.07
C ALA A 108 -51.95 -10.30 24.52
N PRO A 109 -53.11 -10.68 25.11
CA PRO A 109 -53.93 -11.79 24.64
C PRO A 109 -54.46 -11.58 23.21
N ASP A 110 -54.65 -10.29 22.86
CA ASP A 110 -54.97 -9.81 21.52
C ASP A 110 -53.86 -8.90 21.02
N TRP A 111 -53.91 -8.46 19.76
CA TRP A 111 -52.92 -7.57 19.18
C TRP A 111 -52.86 -6.25 19.92
N GLN A 112 -51.69 -5.89 20.42
CA GLN A 112 -51.38 -4.64 21.11
C GLN A 112 -50.26 -3.90 20.39
N LYS A 113 -50.44 -2.60 20.15
CA LYS A 113 -49.41 -1.73 19.60
C LYS A 113 -48.39 -1.37 20.65
N LEU A 114 -47.11 -1.62 20.38
CA LEU A 114 -45.99 -1.04 21.12
C LEU A 114 -45.35 0.06 20.28
N ALA A 115 -44.86 1.12 20.93
CA ALA A 115 -44.13 2.18 20.26
C ALA A 115 -43.11 2.82 21.20
N THR A 116 -41.99 3.23 20.67
CA THR A 116 -40.93 3.99 21.36
C THR A 116 -40.23 4.93 20.39
N THR A 117 -39.54 5.94 20.90
CA THR A 117 -38.78 6.89 20.10
C THR A 117 -37.31 6.94 20.54
N PHE A 118 -36.41 7.19 19.60
CA PHE A 118 -35.01 7.43 19.90
C PHE A 118 -34.44 8.48 18.96
N THR A 119 -33.31 9.04 19.33
CA THR A 119 -32.50 9.93 18.46
C THR A 119 -31.16 9.27 18.17
N THR A 120 -30.76 9.26 16.91
CA THR A 120 -29.48 8.69 16.49
C THR A 120 -28.31 9.62 16.86
N GLY A 121 -27.18 9.04 17.20
CA GLY A 121 -25.94 9.77 17.46
C GLY A 121 -25.37 10.45 16.21
N ALA A 122 -24.40 11.34 16.41
CA ALA A 122 -23.80 12.17 15.35
C ALA A 122 -23.16 11.37 14.19
N ASN A 123 -22.74 10.14 14.45
CA ASN A 123 -22.09 9.26 13.46
C ASN A 123 -22.90 7.97 13.17
N THR A 124 -24.13 7.89 13.66
CA THR A 124 -24.96 6.69 13.54
C THR A 124 -25.68 6.67 12.20
N THR A 125 -25.31 5.75 11.33
CA THR A 125 -25.91 5.53 10.01
C THR A 125 -26.70 4.25 9.91
N LYS A 126 -26.61 3.36 10.91
CA LYS A 126 -27.35 2.10 11.02
C LYS A 126 -27.78 1.88 12.45
N VAL A 127 -28.95 1.27 12.63
CA VAL A 127 -29.44 0.78 13.91
C VAL A 127 -30.00 -0.62 13.73
N THR A 128 -30.03 -1.40 14.80
CA THR A 128 -30.69 -2.71 14.81
C THR A 128 -32.00 -2.58 15.52
N ILE A 129 -33.13 -2.76 14.82
CA ILE A 129 -34.45 -2.91 15.39
C ILE A 129 -34.72 -4.37 15.68
N TYR A 130 -35.41 -4.67 16.77
CA TYR A 130 -35.65 -6.04 17.19
C TYR A 130 -36.97 -6.21 17.92
N THR A 131 -37.50 -7.45 17.89
CA THR A 131 -38.55 -7.94 18.77
C THR A 131 -38.11 -9.26 19.40
N HIS A 132 -38.50 -9.50 20.66
CA HIS A 132 -38.25 -10.78 21.31
C HIS A 132 -39.30 -11.06 22.39
N GLY A 133 -39.46 -12.31 22.75
CA GLY A 133 -40.21 -12.74 23.91
C GLY A 133 -39.34 -12.79 25.17
N TRP A 134 -39.81 -13.55 26.16
CA TRP A 134 -39.05 -13.85 27.38
C TRP A 134 -38.96 -15.36 27.58
N TYR A 135 -37.84 -15.86 27.99
CA TYR A 135 -37.67 -17.31 28.21
C TYR A 135 -38.74 -17.85 29.19
N GLY A 136 -39.28 -19.03 28.85
CA GLY A 136 -40.35 -19.67 29.66
C GLY A 136 -41.75 -19.14 29.49
N THR A 137 -42.04 -18.19 28.58
CA THR A 137 -43.34 -17.56 28.42
C THR A 137 -44.21 -18.10 27.23
N GLY A 138 -43.69 -19.01 26.47
CA GLY A 138 -44.38 -19.53 25.28
C GLY A 138 -44.19 -18.66 24.02
N ALA A 139 -44.90 -19.02 22.96
CA ALA A 139 -44.77 -18.29 21.70
C ALA A 139 -45.34 -16.86 21.77
N TYR A 140 -44.65 -15.94 21.10
CA TYR A 140 -45.16 -14.60 20.82
C TYR A 140 -45.32 -14.39 19.30
N TYR A 141 -46.08 -13.36 18.94
CA TYR A 141 -46.32 -12.92 17.57
C TYR A 141 -45.99 -11.44 17.44
N ALA A 142 -45.48 -11.04 16.26
CA ALA A 142 -45.27 -9.64 15.93
C ALA A 142 -45.65 -9.40 14.46
N ASP A 143 -46.13 -8.20 14.17
CA ASP A 143 -46.63 -7.82 12.87
C ASP A 143 -46.58 -6.28 12.68
N ASP A 144 -46.63 -5.82 11.44
CA ASP A 144 -46.63 -4.41 11.05
C ASP A 144 -45.57 -3.57 11.79
N ILE A 145 -44.35 -4.11 11.91
CA ILE A 145 -43.23 -3.38 12.53
C ILE A 145 -42.76 -2.29 11.56
N SER A 146 -42.72 -1.06 12.08
CA SER A 146 -42.34 0.13 11.31
C SER A 146 -41.29 0.96 12.05
N LEU A 147 -40.36 1.56 11.34
CA LEU A 147 -39.41 2.54 11.83
C LEU A 147 -39.57 3.84 11.01
N THR A 148 -40.37 4.78 11.54
CA THR A 148 -40.69 6.03 10.85
C THR A 148 -39.81 7.18 11.35
N GLY A 149 -39.29 7.96 10.41
CA GLY A 149 -38.45 9.11 10.70
C GLY A 149 -37.94 9.77 9.42
N PRO A 150 -37.06 10.78 9.52
CA PRO A 150 -36.51 11.43 8.34
C PRO A 150 -35.71 10.39 7.57
N GLY A 151 -36.28 9.89 6.46
CA GLY A 151 -35.95 8.70 5.72
C GLY A 151 -34.46 8.34 5.66
N GLY A 152 -34.12 7.19 6.23
CA GLY A 152 -32.93 6.42 5.85
C GLY A 152 -33.17 5.55 4.61
N GLY A 153 -34.41 5.58 4.08
CA GLY A 153 -34.78 4.88 2.86
C GLY A 153 -34.17 5.53 1.63
N THR A 154 -34.00 4.76 0.57
CA THR A 154 -33.50 5.12 -0.76
C THR A 154 -33.75 6.60 -1.06
N THR A 155 -32.66 7.39 -1.04
CA THR A 155 -32.72 8.77 -1.52
C THR A 155 -33.10 8.71 -2.98
N THR A 156 -34.29 9.21 -3.31
CA THR A 156 -34.80 9.24 -4.70
C THR A 156 -34.05 10.24 -5.58
N GLN A 157 -33.02 10.89 -5.04
CA GLN A 157 -32.21 11.88 -5.74
C GLN A 157 -30.73 11.72 -5.40
N PRO A 158 -29.83 11.82 -6.40
CA PRO A 158 -28.39 11.86 -6.19
C PRO A 158 -28.00 12.98 -5.20
N PRO A 159 -26.87 12.87 -4.49
CA PRO A 159 -26.39 13.93 -3.61
C PRO A 159 -26.16 15.24 -4.35
N THR A 160 -26.09 16.33 -3.62
CA THR A 160 -25.66 17.62 -4.20
C THR A 160 -24.19 17.56 -4.61
N VAL A 161 -23.80 18.44 -5.53
CA VAL A 161 -22.42 18.54 -6.03
C VAL A 161 -21.46 18.85 -4.88
N PRO A 162 -20.33 18.12 -4.73
CA PRO A 162 -19.32 18.44 -3.74
C PRO A 162 -18.77 19.86 -3.91
N THR A 163 -18.58 20.56 -2.79
CA THR A 163 -18.01 21.90 -2.74
C THR A 163 -16.71 21.91 -1.95
N GLY A 164 -15.94 23.00 -2.02
CA GLY A 164 -14.71 23.14 -1.25
C GLY A 164 -13.60 22.20 -1.68
N LEU A 165 -13.67 21.65 -2.89
CA LEU A 165 -12.55 20.87 -3.45
C LEU A 165 -11.31 21.77 -3.53
N LYS A 166 -10.22 21.29 -2.96
CA LYS A 166 -8.92 21.97 -2.99
C LYS A 166 -7.78 20.97 -3.02
N THR A 167 -6.68 21.41 -3.58
CA THR A 167 -5.41 20.68 -3.53
C THR A 167 -4.71 20.90 -2.20
N GLY A 168 -4.12 19.85 -1.64
CA GLY A 168 -3.21 19.90 -0.50
C GLY A 168 -1.76 19.79 -0.97
N THR A 169 -1.00 18.85 -0.39
CA THR A 169 0.38 18.59 -0.80
C THR A 169 0.43 18.11 -2.25
N VAL A 170 1.26 18.81 -3.06
CA VAL A 170 1.54 18.44 -4.45
C VAL A 170 2.99 18.00 -4.53
N THR A 171 3.22 16.77 -4.96
CA THR A 171 4.56 16.24 -5.25
C THR A 171 4.76 16.09 -6.75
N ALA A 172 5.94 15.71 -7.18
CA ALA A 172 6.21 15.46 -8.59
C ALA A 172 5.33 14.35 -9.21
N THR A 173 4.77 13.46 -8.38
CA THR A 173 4.03 12.27 -8.84
C THR A 173 2.69 12.06 -8.16
N SER A 174 2.27 12.98 -7.28
CA SER A 174 0.99 12.89 -6.60
C SER A 174 0.40 14.25 -6.22
N VAL A 175 -0.93 14.28 -6.07
CA VAL A 175 -1.69 15.43 -5.59
C VAL A 175 -2.66 14.96 -4.51
N ALA A 176 -2.57 15.54 -3.33
CA ALA A 176 -3.57 15.36 -2.28
C ALA A 176 -4.77 16.28 -2.54
N LEU A 177 -5.96 15.76 -2.34
CA LEU A 177 -7.24 16.46 -2.53
C LEU A 177 -8.07 16.36 -1.26
N THR A 178 -8.80 17.42 -0.94
CA THR A 178 -9.80 17.43 0.14
C THR A 178 -11.03 18.22 -0.31
N TRP A 179 -12.20 17.87 0.22
CA TRP A 179 -13.47 18.55 -0.08
C TRP A 179 -14.43 18.53 1.10
N THR A 180 -15.47 19.32 1.02
CA THR A 180 -16.51 19.39 2.06
C THR A 180 -17.41 18.15 2.01
N PRO A 181 -17.72 17.52 3.16
CA PRO A 181 -18.69 16.42 3.20
C PRO A 181 -20.04 16.83 2.61
N VAL A 182 -20.65 15.95 1.81
CA VAL A 182 -21.97 16.14 1.21
C VAL A 182 -22.99 15.33 1.97
N THR A 183 -24.04 16.01 2.46
CA THR A 183 -25.13 15.35 3.19
C THR A 183 -25.82 14.30 2.30
N GLY A 184 -26.00 13.09 2.83
CA GLY A 184 -26.63 11.99 2.10
C GLY A 184 -25.73 11.27 1.09
N ALA A 185 -24.45 11.62 0.98
CA ALA A 185 -23.48 10.86 0.21
C ALA A 185 -23.01 9.63 0.99
N THR A 186 -22.97 8.48 0.32
CA THR A 186 -22.42 7.22 0.82
C THR A 186 -21.03 6.92 0.21
N GLY A 187 -20.67 7.63 -0.88
CA GLY A 187 -19.39 7.50 -1.56
C GLY A 187 -19.03 8.73 -2.38
N TYR A 188 -17.78 8.77 -2.82
CA TYR A 188 -17.24 9.81 -3.69
C TYR A 188 -16.42 9.17 -4.81
N ALA A 189 -16.31 9.86 -5.94
CA ALA A 189 -15.40 9.50 -7.00
C ALA A 189 -14.53 10.70 -7.38
N VAL A 190 -13.23 10.44 -7.54
CA VAL A 190 -12.25 11.43 -8.00
C VAL A 190 -12.02 11.24 -9.49
N TYR A 191 -12.03 12.35 -10.22
CA TYR A 191 -11.74 12.42 -11.65
C TYR A 191 -10.46 13.22 -11.87
N ARG A 192 -9.63 12.72 -12.80
CA ARG A 192 -8.44 13.40 -13.31
C ARG A 192 -8.59 13.54 -14.81
N ASP A 193 -8.50 14.76 -15.31
CA ASP A 193 -8.61 15.10 -16.74
C ASP A 193 -9.86 14.48 -17.41
N GLY A 194 -10.96 14.46 -16.66
CA GLY A 194 -12.23 13.89 -17.09
C GLY A 194 -12.38 12.37 -16.91
N ALA A 195 -11.32 11.62 -16.59
CA ALA A 195 -11.37 10.19 -16.32
C ALA A 195 -11.51 9.90 -14.82
N LYS A 196 -12.37 8.95 -14.45
CA LYS A 196 -12.50 8.47 -13.06
C LYS A 196 -11.26 7.68 -12.68
N VAL A 197 -10.58 8.09 -11.59
CA VAL A 197 -9.32 7.47 -11.13
C VAL A 197 -9.42 6.81 -9.77
N GLN A 198 -10.43 7.17 -8.95
CA GLN A 198 -10.57 6.61 -7.62
C GLN A 198 -12.02 6.66 -7.14
N SER A 199 -12.44 5.67 -6.33
CA SER A 199 -13.70 5.68 -5.57
C SER A 199 -13.39 5.45 -4.09
N LEU A 200 -14.07 6.17 -3.18
CA LEU A 200 -13.82 6.11 -1.74
C LEU A 200 -15.05 6.61 -0.95
N SER A 201 -15.07 6.36 0.35
CA SER A 201 -16.14 6.84 1.25
C SER A 201 -15.76 8.11 2.03
N GLY A 202 -14.47 8.46 2.07
CA GLY A 202 -13.97 9.66 2.78
C GLY A 202 -13.98 10.92 1.94
N THR A 203 -13.62 12.05 2.54
CA THR A 203 -13.58 13.39 1.92
C THR A 203 -12.16 13.88 1.61
N SER A 204 -11.22 12.96 1.49
CA SER A 204 -9.84 13.21 1.09
C SER A 204 -9.32 12.07 0.24
N ALA A 205 -8.48 12.39 -0.73
CA ALA A 205 -7.83 11.42 -1.60
C ALA A 205 -6.41 11.86 -1.94
N THR A 206 -5.54 10.90 -2.24
CA THR A 206 -4.25 11.19 -2.88
C THR A 206 -4.24 10.51 -4.25
N VAL A 207 -4.17 11.30 -5.30
CA VAL A 207 -4.02 10.81 -6.68
C VAL A 207 -2.54 10.68 -6.96
N SER A 208 -2.08 9.45 -7.16
CA SER A 208 -0.67 9.09 -7.43
C SER A 208 -0.46 8.66 -8.88
N GLY A 209 0.79 8.38 -9.27
CA GLY A 209 1.13 7.97 -10.63
C GLY A 209 1.04 9.11 -11.66
N LEU A 210 1.25 10.34 -11.21
CA LEU A 210 1.26 11.53 -12.06
C LEU A 210 2.65 11.74 -12.68
N ASN A 211 2.69 12.32 -13.88
CA ASN A 211 3.94 12.76 -14.49
C ASN A 211 4.39 14.09 -13.89
N PRO A 212 5.70 14.30 -13.69
CA PRO A 212 6.26 15.59 -13.26
C PRO A 212 6.02 16.70 -14.30
N SER A 213 6.12 17.95 -13.88
CA SER A 213 5.95 19.14 -14.73
C SER A 213 4.66 19.13 -15.57
N THR A 214 3.63 18.45 -15.08
CA THR A 214 2.39 18.22 -15.83
C THR A 214 1.22 18.85 -15.09
N ALA A 215 0.40 19.60 -15.78
CA ALA A 215 -0.83 20.15 -15.24
C ALA A 215 -1.95 19.12 -15.34
N TYR A 216 -2.69 18.94 -14.24
CA TYR A 216 -3.83 18.05 -14.13
C TYR A 216 -5.06 18.80 -13.63
N ALA A 217 -6.23 18.43 -14.15
CA ALA A 217 -7.51 18.94 -13.71
C ALA A 217 -8.23 17.88 -12.87
N PHE A 218 -8.66 18.25 -11.65
CA PHE A 218 -9.34 17.34 -10.72
C PHE A 218 -10.78 17.81 -10.46
N GLN A 219 -11.67 16.85 -10.39
CA GLN A 219 -13.07 17.03 -10.00
C GLN A 219 -13.50 15.87 -9.10
N VAL A 220 -14.54 16.08 -8.31
CA VAL A 220 -15.11 15.06 -7.42
C VAL A 220 -16.62 15.03 -7.60
N THR A 221 -17.19 13.82 -7.53
CA THR A 221 -18.63 13.59 -7.42
C THR A 221 -18.96 12.95 -6.09
N ALA A 222 -20.21 13.09 -5.65
CA ALA A 222 -20.77 12.36 -4.52
C ALA A 222 -21.81 11.36 -5.02
N SER A 223 -21.94 10.21 -4.39
CA SER A 223 -22.90 9.17 -4.78
C SER A 223 -23.68 8.62 -3.58
N ASN A 224 -24.87 8.13 -3.86
CA ASN A 224 -25.72 7.35 -2.98
C ASN A 224 -26.53 6.34 -3.82
N ASP A 225 -27.47 5.65 -3.23
CA ASP A 225 -28.28 4.63 -3.92
C ASP A 225 -29.15 5.19 -5.06
N ALA A 226 -29.43 6.50 -5.07
CA ALA A 226 -30.17 7.18 -6.13
C ALA A 226 -29.29 7.58 -7.33
N GLY A 227 -27.96 7.52 -7.19
CA GLY A 227 -27.01 7.83 -8.25
C GLY A 227 -25.88 8.74 -7.85
N GLU A 228 -25.17 9.25 -8.87
CA GLU A 228 -23.99 10.11 -8.74
C GLU A 228 -24.35 11.56 -9.05
N SER A 229 -23.82 12.51 -8.28
CA SER A 229 -24.00 13.95 -8.51
C SER A 229 -23.31 14.42 -9.79
N ALA A 230 -23.62 15.63 -10.23
CA ALA A 230 -22.73 16.32 -11.18
C ALA A 230 -21.32 16.52 -10.56
N ARG A 231 -20.34 16.75 -11.41
CA ARG A 231 -18.96 17.00 -11.01
C ARG A 231 -18.81 18.35 -10.30
N SER A 232 -17.93 18.41 -9.32
CA SER A 232 -17.54 19.65 -8.64
C SER A 232 -16.92 20.67 -9.61
N ALA A 233 -16.75 21.90 -9.15
CA ALA A 233 -15.85 22.84 -9.79
C ALA A 233 -14.46 22.20 -9.95
N THR A 234 -13.80 22.46 -11.08
CA THR A 234 -12.46 21.95 -11.36
C THR A 234 -11.43 22.69 -10.52
N VAL A 235 -10.52 21.93 -9.88
CA VAL A 235 -9.27 22.49 -9.37
C VAL A 235 -8.11 21.96 -10.22
N THR A 236 -7.13 22.81 -10.49
CA THR A 236 -5.94 22.42 -11.23
C THR A 236 -4.73 22.37 -10.30
N ALA A 237 -3.86 21.41 -10.52
CA ALA A 237 -2.55 21.35 -9.91
C ALA A 237 -1.52 21.03 -10.98
N THR A 238 -0.42 21.79 -11.00
CA THR A 238 0.75 21.41 -11.79
C THR A 238 1.69 20.69 -10.85
N THR A 239 1.98 19.43 -11.15
CA THR A 239 3.04 18.73 -10.44
C THR A 239 4.34 19.51 -10.68
N PRO A 240 5.13 19.80 -9.63
CA PRO A 240 6.41 20.44 -9.83
C PRO A 240 7.23 19.65 -10.84
N ALA A 241 8.11 20.34 -11.55
CA ALA A 241 9.22 19.66 -12.19
C ALA A 241 9.74 18.71 -11.11
N ARG A 242 10.06 17.47 -11.49
CA ARG A 242 10.78 16.63 -10.55
C ARG A 242 11.98 17.44 -10.11
N GLY A 243 11.80 18.17 -9.02
CA GLY A 243 12.94 18.77 -8.37
C GLY A 243 13.86 17.61 -8.03
N ASP A 244 15.14 17.82 -8.03
CA ASP A 244 16.18 16.87 -7.62
C ASP A 244 15.96 16.34 -6.18
N GLY A 245 14.72 16.29 -5.74
CA GLY A 245 14.27 15.98 -4.40
C GLY A 245 13.83 14.55 -4.25
N GLY A 246 14.70 13.72 -3.76
CA GLY A 246 14.38 12.44 -3.19
C GLY A 246 15.14 11.25 -3.75
N GLY A 247 15.53 11.25 -5.01
CA GLY A 247 16.32 10.17 -5.58
C GLY A 247 17.74 10.57 -6.00
N ASN A 248 17.96 11.83 -6.32
CA ASN A 248 19.31 12.29 -6.69
C ASN A 248 20.03 12.91 -5.51
N THR A 249 20.66 12.08 -4.71
CA THR A 249 21.57 12.48 -3.63
C THR A 249 22.95 12.88 -4.17
N GLN A 250 22.99 13.71 -5.20
CA GLN A 250 24.23 14.17 -5.83
C GLN A 250 25.06 13.06 -6.49
N LEU A 251 24.41 12.01 -7.01
CA LEU A 251 25.07 11.04 -7.87
C LEU A 251 25.26 11.62 -9.28
N PRO A 252 26.34 11.23 -10.00
CA PRO A 252 26.52 11.61 -11.40
C PRO A 252 25.40 11.07 -12.28
N ALA A 253 25.27 11.59 -13.51
CA ALA A 253 24.25 11.15 -14.47
C ALA A 253 24.31 9.63 -14.68
N HIS A 254 25.52 9.09 -14.77
CA HIS A 254 25.79 7.66 -14.75
C HIS A 254 26.71 7.33 -13.57
N ALA A 255 26.38 6.30 -12.82
CA ALA A 255 27.07 5.94 -11.59
C ALA A 255 27.55 4.48 -11.62
N LEU A 256 28.74 4.27 -11.09
CA LEU A 256 29.31 2.95 -10.84
C LEU A 256 29.12 2.59 -9.37
N VAL A 257 28.42 1.49 -9.10
CA VAL A 257 28.14 0.98 -7.76
C VAL A 257 28.93 -0.29 -7.51
N GLY A 258 29.55 -0.41 -6.34
CA GLY A 258 30.29 -1.63 -6.01
C GLY A 258 30.27 -1.98 -4.53
N TYR A 259 30.16 -3.28 -4.27
CA TYR A 259 30.23 -3.83 -2.92
C TYR A 259 31.67 -4.00 -2.48
N LEU A 260 32.03 -3.42 -1.35
CA LEU A 260 33.34 -3.60 -0.72
C LEU A 260 33.24 -4.64 0.41
N HIS A 261 34.04 -5.72 0.33
CA HIS A 261 34.12 -6.72 1.40
C HIS A 261 34.80 -6.10 2.63
N ALA A 262 33.99 -5.51 3.52
CA ALA A 262 34.48 -4.80 4.71
C ALA A 262 34.46 -5.65 5.97
N SER A 263 33.55 -6.67 6.06
CA SER A 263 33.39 -7.53 7.23
C SER A 263 34.04 -8.91 7.09
N PHE A 264 34.54 -9.26 5.90
CA PHE A 264 35.12 -10.58 5.64
C PHE A 264 36.16 -10.49 4.50
N ALA A 265 36.93 -11.55 4.35
CA ALA A 265 37.74 -11.83 3.15
C ALA A 265 37.29 -13.15 2.53
N ASN A 266 37.44 -13.21 1.20
CA ASN A 266 37.25 -14.44 0.43
C ASN A 266 38.43 -14.59 -0.58
N GLY A 267 38.27 -15.43 -1.62
CA GLY A 267 39.32 -15.66 -2.63
C GLY A 267 39.78 -14.41 -3.38
N SER A 268 39.03 -13.31 -3.36
CA SER A 268 39.41 -12.01 -3.95
C SER A 268 40.34 -11.18 -3.06
N GLY A 269 40.53 -11.59 -1.81
CA GLY A 269 41.29 -10.86 -0.79
C GLY A 269 40.61 -9.63 -0.25
N TYR A 270 41.20 -9.03 0.81
CA TYR A 270 40.72 -7.81 1.44
C TYR A 270 41.24 -6.58 0.68
N THR A 271 40.38 -5.61 0.47
CA THR A 271 40.71 -4.29 -0.10
C THR A 271 40.41 -3.22 0.94
N ARG A 272 41.43 -2.42 1.31
CA ARG A 272 41.22 -1.30 2.25
C ARG A 272 40.37 -0.22 1.57
N MET A 273 39.58 0.49 2.37
CA MET A 273 38.72 1.58 1.87
C MET A 273 39.51 2.67 1.15
N ALA A 274 40.73 2.97 1.60
CA ALA A 274 41.60 3.94 0.96
C ALA A 274 42.10 3.51 -0.42
N ASP A 275 42.15 2.19 -0.68
CA ASP A 275 42.67 1.62 -1.94
C ASP A 275 41.57 1.44 -3.01
N VAL A 276 40.31 1.74 -2.69
CA VAL A 276 39.20 1.75 -3.66
C VAL A 276 39.38 2.91 -4.63
N PRO A 277 39.38 2.72 -5.94
CA PRO A 277 39.50 3.81 -6.92
C PRO A 277 38.37 4.83 -6.83
N ASP A 278 38.64 6.08 -7.20
CA ASP A 278 37.64 7.16 -7.19
C ASP A 278 36.65 7.07 -8.37
N SER A 279 36.76 6.08 -9.25
CA SER A 279 35.74 5.77 -10.25
C SER A 279 34.45 5.20 -9.64
N TRP A 280 34.52 4.63 -8.44
CA TRP A 280 33.35 4.10 -7.74
C TRP A 280 32.54 5.22 -7.11
N ASP A 281 31.30 5.44 -7.58
CA ASP A 281 30.43 6.52 -7.14
C ASP A 281 29.62 6.16 -5.89
N VAL A 282 29.23 4.89 -5.76
CA VAL A 282 28.60 4.32 -4.58
C VAL A 282 29.38 3.10 -4.13
N ILE A 283 29.75 3.07 -2.86
CA ILE A 283 30.50 1.98 -2.23
C ILE A 283 29.64 1.42 -1.11
N ASP A 284 29.13 0.21 -1.32
CA ASP A 284 28.31 -0.52 -0.37
C ASP A 284 29.19 -1.41 0.51
N LEU A 285 29.26 -1.12 1.81
CA LEU A 285 30.04 -1.89 2.77
C LEU A 285 29.34 -3.21 3.08
N ALA A 286 29.86 -4.31 2.59
CA ALA A 286 29.33 -5.66 2.80
C ALA A 286 29.98 -6.30 4.05
N PHE A 287 29.23 -6.74 5.07
CA PHE A 287 27.83 -6.52 5.33
C PHE A 287 27.58 -6.16 6.80
N GLY A 288 26.50 -5.45 7.06
CA GLY A 288 25.87 -5.48 8.38
C GLY A 288 24.97 -6.71 8.49
N GLU A 289 25.12 -7.49 9.55
CA GLU A 289 24.43 -8.77 9.72
C GLU A 289 23.57 -8.77 10.98
N PRO A 290 22.44 -9.49 11.00
CA PRO A 290 21.60 -9.58 12.18
C PRO A 290 22.22 -10.49 13.25
N THR A 291 22.00 -10.18 14.51
CA THR A 291 22.39 -11.06 15.63
C THR A 291 21.60 -12.38 15.65
N SER A 292 20.42 -12.38 15.09
CA SER A 292 19.63 -13.54 14.68
C SER A 292 18.62 -13.12 13.62
N VAL A 293 18.11 -14.06 12.83
CA VAL A 293 17.22 -13.82 11.67
C VAL A 293 16.04 -12.90 12.02
N THR A 294 15.46 -13.02 13.21
CA THR A 294 14.24 -12.27 13.61
C THR A 294 14.49 -11.17 14.64
N SER A 295 15.75 -10.92 15.04
CA SER A 295 16.06 -9.92 16.08
C SER A 295 15.85 -8.48 15.63
N GLY A 296 16.11 -8.20 14.35
CA GLY A 296 16.26 -6.84 13.83
C GLY A 296 17.49 -6.08 14.36
N ASP A 297 18.27 -6.67 15.29
CA ASP A 297 19.50 -6.06 15.81
C ASP A 297 20.66 -6.33 14.88
N ILE A 298 21.05 -5.33 14.09
CA ILE A 298 22.12 -5.40 13.10
C ILE A 298 23.44 -5.02 13.70
N ARG A 299 24.49 -5.79 13.36
CA ARG A 299 25.88 -5.54 13.75
C ARG A 299 26.74 -5.40 12.51
N PHE A 300 27.64 -4.45 12.53
CA PHE A 300 28.69 -4.32 11.53
C PHE A 300 30.03 -4.48 12.20
N ASN A 301 30.67 -5.63 11.95
CA ASN A 301 32.01 -5.93 12.43
C ASN A 301 32.95 -5.92 11.22
N ARG A 302 34.02 -5.16 11.32
CA ARG A 302 35.06 -5.19 10.27
C ARG A 302 35.78 -6.52 10.27
N CYS A 303 36.34 -6.90 9.12
CA CYS A 303 37.09 -8.13 8.97
C CYS A 303 38.15 -8.24 10.08
N PRO A 304 38.20 -9.36 10.81
CA PRO A 304 39.19 -9.54 11.86
C PRO A 304 40.61 -9.68 11.29
N VAL A 305 41.62 -9.19 12.02
CA VAL A 305 43.04 -9.26 11.60
C VAL A 305 43.50 -10.69 11.28
N SER A 306 42.88 -11.68 11.94
CA SER A 306 43.18 -13.11 11.68
C SER A 306 42.82 -13.57 10.25
N GLU A 307 41.81 -12.95 9.65
CA GLU A 307 41.35 -13.23 8.28
C GLU A 307 41.86 -12.19 7.29
N CYS A 308 42.00 -10.93 7.73
CA CYS A 308 42.42 -9.79 6.95
C CYS A 308 43.66 -9.14 7.58
N PRO A 309 44.86 -9.71 7.39
CA PRO A 309 46.09 -9.21 8.06
C PRO A 309 46.44 -7.76 7.70
N ASN A 310 45.95 -7.24 6.59
CA ASN A 310 46.17 -5.87 6.11
C ASN A 310 44.94 -4.95 6.37
N VAL A 311 44.00 -5.36 7.24
CA VAL A 311 42.88 -4.52 7.62
C VAL A 311 43.39 -3.26 8.34
N GLU A 312 42.91 -2.11 7.91
CA GLU A 312 43.25 -0.81 8.48
C GLU A 312 42.57 -0.61 9.86
N SER A 313 43.13 0.29 10.66
CA SER A 313 42.49 0.69 11.94
C SER A 313 41.10 1.32 11.70
N ASP A 314 40.24 1.32 12.72
CA ASP A 314 38.94 2.02 12.66
C ASP A 314 39.08 3.51 12.37
N ALA A 315 40.14 4.13 12.88
CA ALA A 315 40.42 5.53 12.62
C ALA A 315 40.75 5.79 11.15
N ASP A 316 41.62 4.94 10.55
CA ASP A 316 42.00 5.04 9.14
C ASP A 316 40.83 4.72 8.22
N PHE A 317 40.02 3.71 8.57
CA PHE A 317 38.81 3.36 7.81
C PHE A 317 37.83 4.53 7.75
N LYS A 318 37.52 5.15 8.90
CA LYS A 318 36.66 6.33 8.98
C LYS A 318 37.26 7.54 8.24
N ALA A 319 38.56 7.73 8.30
CA ALA A 319 39.25 8.79 7.55
C ALA A 319 39.14 8.56 6.03
N ALA A 320 39.29 7.30 5.59
CA ALA A 320 39.14 6.92 4.17
C ALA A 320 37.69 7.12 3.68
N ILE A 321 36.68 6.76 4.47
CA ILE A 321 35.26 7.04 4.17
C ILE A 321 35.06 8.54 3.94
N LYS A 322 35.54 9.40 4.86
CA LYS A 322 35.44 10.85 4.72
C LYS A 322 36.15 11.37 3.48
N ALA A 323 37.32 10.79 3.13
CA ALA A 323 38.05 11.18 1.92
C ALA A 323 37.23 10.84 0.66
N LYS A 324 36.60 9.67 0.58
CA LYS A 324 35.70 9.31 -0.53
C LYS A 324 34.50 10.26 -0.61
N GLN A 325 33.88 10.57 0.52
CA GLN A 325 32.77 11.52 0.58
C GLN A 325 33.19 12.94 0.15
N ALA A 326 34.37 13.38 0.52
CA ALA A 326 34.93 14.66 0.08
C ALA A 326 35.19 14.69 -1.43
N ALA A 327 35.49 13.54 -2.04
CA ALA A 327 35.59 13.36 -3.49
C ALA A 327 34.21 13.20 -4.19
N GLY A 328 33.10 13.41 -3.45
CA GLY A 328 31.74 13.34 -3.98
C GLY A 328 31.15 11.93 -4.02
N LYS A 329 31.83 10.93 -3.51
CA LYS A 329 31.36 9.55 -3.50
C LYS A 329 30.40 9.28 -2.35
N LYS A 330 29.58 8.23 -2.45
CA LYS A 330 28.66 7.79 -1.41
C LYS A 330 29.13 6.49 -0.81
N VAL A 331 29.11 6.41 0.52
CA VAL A 331 29.48 5.19 1.24
C VAL A 331 28.31 4.77 2.10
N LEU A 332 27.79 3.57 1.85
CA LEU A 332 26.59 3.03 2.51
C LEU A 332 26.96 1.80 3.32
N ILE A 333 26.13 1.45 4.28
CA ILE A 333 26.13 0.09 4.85
C ILE A 333 25.12 -0.77 4.10
N SER A 334 25.55 -1.90 3.57
CA SER A 334 24.66 -2.92 3.03
C SER A 334 24.26 -3.91 4.11
N ILE A 335 22.98 -4.22 4.20
CA ILE A 335 22.42 -5.16 5.19
C ILE A 335 21.87 -6.37 4.45
N GLY A 336 22.35 -7.57 4.84
CA GLY A 336 21.87 -8.82 4.25
C GLY A 336 23.00 -9.66 3.68
N GLY A 337 22.94 -9.88 2.36
CA GLY A 337 23.76 -10.85 1.66
C GLY A 337 23.35 -12.29 1.93
N GLN A 338 24.01 -13.23 1.26
CA GLN A 338 23.69 -14.66 1.26
C GLN A 338 23.52 -15.28 2.67
N ASN A 339 24.32 -14.84 3.64
CA ASN A 339 24.32 -15.39 5.02
C ASN A 339 23.61 -14.49 6.04
N GLY A 340 23.24 -13.26 5.66
CA GLY A 340 22.73 -12.23 6.56
C GLY A 340 21.20 -12.07 6.53
N GLN A 341 20.43 -13.17 6.54
CA GLN A 341 18.97 -13.11 6.44
C GLN A 341 18.33 -12.30 7.58
N VAL A 342 17.42 -11.39 7.24
CA VAL A 342 16.70 -10.51 8.17
C VAL A 342 15.20 -10.63 7.97
N GLN A 343 14.48 -11.00 9.03
CA GLN A 343 13.02 -11.08 9.02
C GLN A 343 12.43 -10.15 10.10
N LEU A 344 11.90 -9.01 9.71
CA LEU A 344 11.27 -8.06 10.62
C LEU A 344 9.82 -8.47 10.92
N THR A 345 9.64 -9.60 11.62
CA THR A 345 8.32 -10.22 11.87
C THR A 345 7.47 -9.43 12.87
N THR A 346 8.08 -8.57 13.68
CA THR A 346 7.40 -7.79 14.73
C THR A 346 7.79 -6.31 14.68
N THR A 347 6.98 -5.47 15.31
CA THR A 347 7.32 -4.04 15.49
C THR A 347 8.56 -3.84 16.36
N ALA A 348 8.81 -4.72 17.33
CA ALA A 348 10.02 -4.70 18.15
C ALA A 348 11.28 -4.97 17.30
N ALA A 349 11.24 -5.96 16.39
CA ALA A 349 12.33 -6.22 15.45
C ALA A 349 12.55 -5.05 14.50
N ARG A 350 11.47 -4.43 13.98
CA ARG A 350 11.54 -3.20 13.20
C ARG A 350 12.25 -2.06 13.95
N ASP A 351 11.89 -1.82 15.20
CA ASP A 351 12.45 -0.74 16.00
C ASP A 351 13.92 -1.02 16.36
N ALA A 352 14.27 -2.28 16.61
CA ALA A 352 15.65 -2.73 16.79
C ALA A 352 16.48 -2.49 15.51
N PHE A 353 15.92 -2.79 14.32
CA PHE A 353 16.54 -2.54 13.05
C PHE A 353 16.83 -1.04 12.85
N VAL A 354 15.83 -0.20 13.04
CA VAL A 354 16.00 1.26 12.93
C VAL A 354 17.08 1.77 13.88
N SER A 355 17.06 1.30 15.14
CA SER A 355 18.03 1.72 16.15
C SER A 355 19.45 1.27 15.84
N SER A 356 19.65 -0.01 15.51
CA SER A 356 20.98 -0.59 15.26
C SER A 356 21.60 -0.07 13.95
N VAL A 357 20.83 0.00 12.86
CA VAL A 357 21.29 0.59 11.59
C VAL A 357 21.64 2.06 11.76
N SER A 358 20.82 2.83 12.50
CA SER A 358 21.16 4.21 12.82
C SER A 358 22.50 4.33 13.56
N LYS A 359 22.78 3.46 14.52
CA LYS A 359 24.07 3.48 15.24
C LYS A 359 25.25 3.23 14.31
N ILE A 360 25.12 2.32 13.35
CA ILE A 360 26.17 2.02 12.38
C ILE A 360 26.40 3.26 11.49
N ILE A 361 25.33 3.82 10.93
CA ILE A 361 25.42 5.03 10.08
C ILE A 361 26.08 6.19 10.86
N ASP A 362 25.62 6.46 12.08
CA ASP A 362 26.13 7.55 12.91
C ASP A 362 27.60 7.29 13.34
N GLN A 363 27.98 6.04 13.63
CA GLN A 363 29.33 5.65 14.08
C GLN A 363 30.39 5.84 12.98
N TYR A 364 30.04 5.50 11.73
CA TYR A 364 30.97 5.56 10.60
C TYR A 364 30.78 6.82 9.74
N GLY A 365 29.71 7.59 9.97
CA GLY A 365 29.37 8.79 9.22
C GLY A 365 28.96 8.47 7.78
N LEU A 366 28.14 7.42 7.60
CA LEU A 366 27.77 6.92 6.27
C LEU A 366 26.68 7.79 5.63
N ASP A 367 26.60 7.75 4.30
CA ASP A 367 25.61 8.49 3.51
C ASP A 367 24.22 7.83 3.50
N GLY A 368 24.13 6.55 3.87
CA GLY A 368 22.85 5.85 3.82
C GLY A 368 22.93 4.35 4.01
N LEU A 369 22.00 3.67 3.38
CA LEU A 369 21.70 2.25 3.57
C LEU A 369 21.42 1.58 2.23
N ASP A 370 21.99 0.41 2.05
CA ASP A 370 21.62 -0.56 1.03
C ASP A 370 20.88 -1.74 1.64
N ILE A 371 19.85 -2.25 0.96
CA ILE A 371 19.07 -3.43 1.33
C ILE A 371 19.36 -4.57 0.37
N ASP A 372 20.12 -5.53 0.86
CA ASP A 372 20.51 -6.75 0.14
C ASP A 372 19.87 -7.98 0.82
N PHE A 373 18.55 -7.98 0.94
CA PHE A 373 17.79 -9.05 1.62
C PHE A 373 17.57 -10.22 0.68
N GLU A 374 18.35 -11.26 0.88
CA GLU A 374 18.34 -12.50 0.09
C GLU A 374 17.63 -13.65 0.84
N GLY A 375 17.55 -14.80 0.19
CA GLY A 375 17.10 -16.06 0.78
C GLY A 375 15.65 -15.99 1.26
N HIS A 376 15.43 -16.15 2.55
CA HIS A 376 14.10 -16.11 3.18
C HIS A 376 13.82 -14.82 3.96
N SER A 377 14.58 -13.75 3.72
CA SER A 377 14.37 -12.47 4.40
C SER A 377 12.98 -11.89 4.13
N LEU A 378 12.52 -11.96 2.89
CA LEU A 378 11.19 -11.51 2.49
C LEU A 378 10.37 -12.68 1.94
N SER A 379 9.19 -12.87 2.52
CA SER A 379 8.21 -13.86 2.05
C SER A 379 6.81 -13.30 2.28
N LEU A 380 5.95 -13.42 1.29
CA LEU A 380 4.56 -12.95 1.34
C LEU A 380 3.66 -14.02 1.95
N ASN A 381 2.76 -13.63 2.83
CA ASN A 381 1.73 -14.53 3.36
C ASN A 381 0.77 -14.98 2.23
N THR A 382 0.24 -16.19 2.35
CA THR A 382 -0.80 -16.68 1.42
C THR A 382 -1.98 -15.72 1.40
N GLY A 383 -2.42 -15.33 0.22
CA GLY A 383 -3.52 -14.39 0.02
C GLY A 383 -3.11 -12.91 0.01
N ASP A 384 -1.85 -12.57 0.32
CA ASP A 384 -1.32 -11.20 0.14
C ASP A 384 -0.94 -11.01 -1.33
N THR A 385 -1.90 -10.59 -2.15
CA THR A 385 -1.78 -10.49 -3.61
C THR A 385 -1.77 -9.06 -4.14
N ASP A 386 -1.93 -8.06 -3.27
CA ASP A 386 -1.88 -6.64 -3.66
C ASP A 386 -0.56 -5.99 -3.20
N PHE A 387 0.40 -5.90 -4.11
CA PHE A 387 1.69 -5.27 -3.80
C PHE A 387 1.58 -3.78 -3.44
N LYS A 388 0.48 -3.11 -3.75
CA LYS A 388 0.24 -1.69 -3.41
C LYS A 388 -0.17 -1.51 -1.96
N ASN A 389 -0.82 -2.53 -1.39
CA ASN A 389 -1.33 -2.54 -0.02
C ASN A 389 -0.93 -3.84 0.70
N PRO A 390 0.37 -4.12 0.89
CA PRO A 390 0.82 -5.36 1.50
C PRO A 390 0.36 -5.48 2.96
N THR A 391 0.04 -6.71 3.36
CA THR A 391 -0.40 -7.03 4.73
C THR A 391 0.59 -7.91 5.49
N THR A 392 1.55 -8.49 4.78
CA THR A 392 2.57 -9.38 5.34
C THR A 392 3.50 -8.63 6.30
N PRO A 393 3.64 -9.06 7.57
CA PRO A 393 4.38 -8.31 8.59
C PRO A 393 5.82 -7.98 8.24
N VAL A 394 6.59 -8.91 7.66
CA VAL A 394 8.00 -8.67 7.28
C VAL A 394 8.12 -7.57 6.23
N ILE A 395 7.17 -7.47 5.31
CA ILE A 395 7.10 -6.43 4.28
C ILE A 395 6.71 -5.08 4.89
N VAL A 396 5.61 -5.05 5.64
CA VAL A 396 5.08 -3.81 6.25
C VAL A 396 6.09 -3.21 7.23
N ASN A 397 6.74 -4.05 8.04
CA ASN A 397 7.75 -3.60 9.00
C ASN A 397 9.01 -3.08 8.30
N LEU A 398 9.49 -3.72 7.22
CA LEU A 398 10.62 -3.21 6.45
C LEU A 398 10.29 -1.85 5.83
N ILE A 399 9.14 -1.71 5.16
CA ILE A 399 8.69 -0.42 4.60
C ILE A 399 8.65 0.66 5.70
N SER A 400 8.10 0.34 6.86
CA SER A 400 8.03 1.26 8.01
C SER A 400 9.41 1.65 8.52
N ALA A 401 10.34 0.69 8.65
CA ALA A 401 11.72 0.95 9.08
C ALA A 401 12.44 1.90 8.11
N LEU A 402 12.37 1.62 6.82
CA LEU A 402 13.04 2.43 5.78
C LEU A 402 12.46 3.84 5.70
N LYS A 403 11.15 4.01 5.81
CA LYS A 403 10.50 5.33 5.92
C LYS A 403 10.97 6.09 7.17
N THR A 404 11.14 5.41 8.29
CA THR A 404 11.62 6.01 9.54
C THR A 404 13.07 6.48 9.41
N LEU A 405 13.95 5.66 8.82
CA LEU A 405 15.35 6.03 8.55
C LEU A 405 15.43 7.22 7.57
N LYS A 406 14.65 7.19 6.48
CA LYS A 406 14.59 8.31 5.53
C LYS A 406 14.10 9.59 6.18
N ALA A 407 13.11 9.52 7.07
CA ALA A 407 12.63 10.69 7.83
C ALA A 407 13.69 11.21 8.80
N LYS A 408 14.44 10.30 9.46
CA LYS A 408 15.51 10.67 10.41
C LYS A 408 16.66 11.41 9.73
N TYR A 409 17.14 10.92 8.59
CA TYR A 409 18.33 11.47 7.92
C TYR A 409 18.01 12.49 6.81
N GLY A 410 16.74 12.58 6.41
CA GLY A 410 16.25 13.59 5.47
C GLY A 410 16.64 13.34 4.00
N SER A 411 16.69 14.43 3.21
CA SER A 411 16.86 14.35 1.75
C SER A 411 18.23 13.81 1.31
N LYS A 412 19.25 13.96 2.14
CA LYS A 412 20.61 13.50 1.82
C LYS A 412 20.82 12.01 2.01
N PHE A 413 19.85 11.33 2.64
CA PHE A 413 19.96 9.89 2.89
C PHE A 413 19.85 9.09 1.60
N VAL A 414 20.89 8.37 1.26
CA VAL A 414 20.95 7.46 0.11
C VAL A 414 20.30 6.14 0.50
N LEU A 415 19.29 5.70 -0.24
CA LEU A 415 18.65 4.40 -0.06
C LEU A 415 18.80 3.62 -1.36
N THR A 416 19.45 2.47 -1.29
CA THR A 416 19.58 1.54 -2.42
C THR A 416 19.00 0.18 -2.07
N MET A 417 18.71 -0.63 -3.08
CA MET A 417 18.24 -2.00 -2.93
C MET A 417 18.87 -2.90 -4.00
N ALA A 418 19.29 -4.10 -3.60
CA ALA A 418 19.91 -5.10 -4.46
C ALA A 418 19.18 -6.45 -4.46
N PRO A 419 17.90 -6.51 -4.77
CA PRO A 419 17.18 -7.77 -4.83
C PRO A 419 17.70 -8.66 -5.98
N GLU A 420 17.57 -9.98 -5.82
CA GLU A 420 17.67 -10.92 -6.94
C GLU A 420 16.48 -10.75 -7.91
N THR A 421 16.65 -11.10 -9.18
CA THR A 421 15.59 -11.10 -10.21
C THR A 421 14.35 -11.89 -9.79
N PHE A 422 14.52 -12.95 -9.01
CA PHE A 422 13.44 -13.77 -8.47
C PHE A 422 12.46 -12.98 -7.60
N PHE A 423 12.96 -12.04 -6.82
CA PHE A 423 12.15 -11.22 -5.93
C PHE A 423 11.50 -10.01 -6.62
N VAL A 424 11.84 -9.73 -7.88
CA VAL A 424 11.34 -8.57 -8.64
C VAL A 424 10.73 -9.00 -9.96
N GLN A 425 11.55 -9.28 -11.00
CA GLN A 425 11.07 -9.51 -12.37
C GLN A 425 10.26 -10.80 -12.49
N ASN A 426 10.59 -11.85 -11.72
CA ASN A 426 9.77 -13.06 -11.70
C ASN A 426 8.33 -12.81 -11.18
N GLY A 427 8.12 -11.68 -10.51
CA GLY A 427 6.79 -11.17 -10.15
C GLY A 427 5.85 -10.93 -11.34
N TYR A 428 6.38 -10.86 -12.56
CA TYR A 428 5.60 -10.83 -13.79
C TYR A 428 4.77 -12.11 -13.97
N GLN A 429 5.36 -13.28 -13.70
CA GLN A 429 4.67 -14.57 -13.83
C GLN A 429 3.97 -14.99 -12.53
N PHE A 430 4.62 -14.79 -11.39
CA PHE A 430 4.17 -15.29 -10.10
C PHE A 430 4.34 -14.23 -9.02
N TYR A 431 3.40 -14.13 -8.08
CA TYR A 431 3.50 -13.19 -6.97
C TYR A 431 3.16 -13.88 -5.64
N GLY A 432 4.18 -14.03 -4.78
CA GLY A 432 4.08 -14.74 -3.52
C GLY A 432 3.52 -16.15 -3.69
N SER A 433 2.90 -16.67 -2.66
CA SER A 433 2.21 -17.98 -2.69
C SER A 433 0.96 -17.99 -3.58
N GLY A 434 0.58 -16.84 -4.15
CA GLY A 434 -0.68 -16.67 -4.86
C GLY A 434 -1.90 -16.69 -3.92
N LYS A 435 -3.09 -16.54 -4.49
CA LYS A 435 -4.34 -16.44 -3.73
C LYS A 435 -4.64 -17.68 -2.85
N TRP A 436 -4.23 -18.86 -3.33
CA TRP A 436 -4.59 -20.14 -2.72
C TRP A 436 -3.41 -20.92 -2.14
N GLY A 437 -2.20 -20.36 -2.20
CA GLY A 437 -0.97 -21.08 -1.89
C GLY A 437 -0.46 -21.96 -3.04
N GLY A 438 0.69 -22.60 -2.82
CA GLY A 438 1.27 -23.56 -3.78
C GLY A 438 2.38 -23.01 -4.67
N GLN A 439 2.70 -21.70 -4.56
CA GLN A 439 3.84 -21.06 -5.19
C GLN A 439 4.87 -20.64 -4.13
N ASP A 440 6.09 -20.30 -4.57
CA ASP A 440 7.12 -19.82 -3.65
C ASP A 440 6.73 -18.42 -3.09
N PRO A 441 6.60 -18.29 -1.76
CA PRO A 441 6.15 -17.05 -1.13
C PRO A 441 7.12 -15.88 -1.30
N ARG A 442 8.34 -16.12 -1.77
CA ARG A 442 9.38 -15.11 -1.97
C ARG A 442 9.28 -14.43 -3.33
N CYS A 443 8.61 -15.07 -4.31
CA CYS A 443 8.51 -14.57 -5.68
C CYS A 443 7.87 -13.18 -5.71
N GLY A 444 8.56 -12.20 -6.25
CA GLY A 444 8.08 -10.81 -6.33
C GLY A 444 8.00 -10.08 -4.98
N ALA A 445 8.58 -10.61 -3.89
CA ALA A 445 8.40 -10.07 -2.54
C ALA A 445 9.02 -8.67 -2.32
N TYR A 446 9.90 -8.21 -3.20
CA TYR A 446 10.40 -6.82 -3.16
C TYR A 446 9.46 -5.81 -3.84
N LEU A 447 8.53 -6.25 -4.70
CA LEU A 447 7.64 -5.32 -5.41
C LEU A 447 6.88 -4.36 -4.48
N PRO A 448 6.29 -4.80 -3.35
CA PRO A 448 5.62 -3.89 -2.43
C PRO A 448 6.59 -2.91 -1.75
N VAL A 449 7.82 -3.34 -1.43
CA VAL A 449 8.84 -2.48 -0.81
C VAL A 449 9.29 -1.40 -1.78
N ILE A 450 9.63 -1.77 -3.00
CA ILE A 450 10.03 -0.83 -4.06
C ILE A 450 8.89 0.13 -4.37
N HIS A 451 7.65 -0.38 -4.48
CA HIS A 451 6.47 0.46 -4.75
C HIS A 451 6.24 1.51 -3.65
N ALA A 452 6.28 1.08 -2.39
CA ALA A 452 6.02 1.96 -1.24
C ALA A 452 7.10 3.03 -1.02
N LEU A 453 8.30 2.81 -1.55
CA LEU A 453 9.49 3.67 -1.37
C LEU A 453 9.98 4.30 -2.69
N ARG A 454 9.27 4.10 -3.81
CA ARG A 454 9.73 4.50 -5.14
C ARG A 454 10.16 5.96 -5.28
N ASP A 455 9.52 6.87 -4.54
CA ASP A 455 9.87 8.30 -4.55
C ASP A 455 11.06 8.62 -3.63
N ALA A 456 11.33 7.77 -2.65
CA ALA A 456 12.43 7.88 -1.68
C ALA A 456 13.65 7.06 -2.07
N LEU A 457 13.48 6.06 -2.94
CA LEU A 457 14.53 5.17 -3.41
C LEU A 457 15.50 5.94 -4.33
N THR A 458 16.77 5.93 -3.96
CA THR A 458 17.83 6.55 -4.77
C THR A 458 18.17 5.66 -5.96
N LEU A 459 18.36 4.35 -5.71
CA LEU A 459 18.80 3.42 -6.73
C LEU A 459 18.29 2.01 -6.44
N LEU A 460 17.77 1.35 -7.47
CA LEU A 460 17.52 -0.08 -7.52
C LEU A 460 18.57 -0.70 -8.46
N HIS A 461 19.33 -1.65 -7.95
CA HIS A 461 20.30 -2.41 -8.76
C HIS A 461 20.05 -3.90 -8.57
N VAL A 462 19.10 -4.43 -9.34
CA VAL A 462 18.76 -5.86 -9.29
C VAL A 462 19.98 -6.70 -9.66
N GLN A 463 20.18 -7.78 -8.92
CA GLN A 463 21.24 -8.76 -9.17
C GLN A 463 20.83 -9.62 -10.38
N ASP A 464 21.29 -9.23 -11.57
CA ASP A 464 21.04 -9.95 -12.83
C ASP A 464 22.04 -11.10 -13.03
N TYR A 465 22.34 -11.82 -11.94
CA TYR A 465 23.28 -12.94 -11.88
C TYR A 465 22.82 -13.96 -10.83
N ASN A 466 23.45 -15.13 -10.77
CA ASN A 466 23.03 -16.25 -9.93
C ASN A 466 21.53 -16.61 -10.07
N SER A 467 20.97 -16.31 -11.23
CA SER A 467 19.54 -16.42 -11.51
C SER A 467 19.23 -17.63 -12.39
N GLY A 468 18.04 -18.20 -12.21
CA GLY A 468 17.43 -19.05 -13.24
C GLY A 468 16.94 -18.23 -14.43
N PRO A 469 16.41 -18.89 -15.47
CA PRO A 469 15.76 -18.19 -16.57
C PRO A 469 14.53 -17.40 -16.08
N ILE A 470 14.39 -16.16 -16.53
CA ILE A 470 13.24 -15.27 -16.18
C ILE A 470 12.50 -14.90 -17.47
N MET A 471 11.17 -14.86 -17.39
CA MET A 471 10.33 -14.46 -18.51
C MET A 471 10.34 -12.94 -18.70
N GLY A 472 10.72 -12.50 -19.89
CA GLY A 472 10.66 -11.09 -20.30
C GLY A 472 9.27 -10.64 -20.78
N LEU A 473 9.12 -9.35 -21.10
CA LEU A 473 7.85 -8.78 -21.61
C LEU A 473 7.51 -9.28 -23.03
N ASP A 474 8.43 -9.91 -23.72
CA ASP A 474 8.24 -10.61 -24.99
C ASP A 474 7.65 -12.04 -24.81
N ASN A 475 7.35 -12.43 -23.57
CA ASN A 475 6.90 -13.78 -23.19
C ASN A 475 7.90 -14.90 -23.56
N GLN A 476 9.19 -14.59 -23.63
CA GLN A 476 10.25 -15.55 -23.77
C GLN A 476 11.09 -15.62 -22.48
N TYR A 477 11.66 -16.80 -22.22
CA TYR A 477 12.61 -16.96 -21.12
C TYR A 477 14.01 -16.51 -21.56
N HIS A 478 14.60 -15.61 -20.79
CA HIS A 478 15.96 -15.15 -20.95
C HIS A 478 16.83 -15.74 -19.85
N SER A 479 18.05 -16.14 -20.20
CA SER A 479 19.03 -16.74 -19.29
C SER A 479 20.22 -15.80 -19.11
N MET A 480 20.75 -15.71 -17.88
CA MET A 480 21.94 -14.93 -17.56
C MET A 480 23.15 -15.32 -18.40
N GLY A 481 24.18 -14.47 -18.50
CA GLY A 481 25.42 -14.70 -19.21
C GLY A 481 25.48 -14.10 -20.62
N GLY A 482 24.48 -13.33 -21.03
CA GLY A 482 24.45 -12.60 -22.30
C GLY A 482 23.66 -11.28 -22.19
N ALA A 483 23.87 -10.40 -23.15
CA ALA A 483 23.25 -9.07 -23.17
C ALA A 483 21.70 -9.13 -23.11
N ASP A 484 21.09 -10.09 -23.79
CA ASP A 484 19.63 -10.21 -23.91
C ASP A 484 18.95 -10.34 -22.53
N PHE A 485 19.56 -11.04 -21.57
CA PHE A 485 19.04 -11.17 -20.21
C PHE A 485 19.00 -9.80 -19.51
N HIS A 486 20.12 -9.10 -19.50
CA HIS A 486 20.24 -7.79 -18.84
C HIS A 486 19.32 -6.75 -19.51
N ILE A 487 19.20 -6.81 -20.84
CA ILE A 487 18.27 -5.93 -21.60
C ILE A 487 16.83 -6.21 -21.16
N ALA A 488 16.40 -7.47 -21.17
CA ALA A 488 15.04 -7.86 -20.82
C ALA A 488 14.70 -7.50 -19.37
N MET A 489 15.57 -7.82 -18.41
CA MET A 489 15.34 -7.55 -16.98
C MET A 489 15.29 -6.05 -16.67
N THR A 490 16.12 -5.26 -17.33
CA THR A 490 16.13 -3.80 -17.16
C THR A 490 14.94 -3.14 -17.86
N ASP A 491 14.57 -3.58 -19.06
CA ASP A 491 13.39 -3.11 -19.79
C ASP A 491 12.11 -3.28 -18.98
N MET A 492 11.95 -4.40 -18.28
CA MET A 492 10.81 -4.66 -17.38
C MET A 492 10.69 -3.58 -16.30
N LEU A 493 11.79 -3.20 -15.66
CA LEU A 493 11.79 -2.18 -14.61
C LEU A 493 11.44 -0.79 -15.15
N LEU A 494 11.88 -0.48 -16.36
CA LEU A 494 11.72 0.84 -16.99
C LEU A 494 10.40 0.99 -17.76
N THR A 495 9.75 -0.11 -18.09
CA THR A 495 8.44 -0.15 -18.76
C THR A 495 7.30 -0.39 -17.78
N GLY A 496 7.57 -1.13 -16.68
CA GLY A 496 6.55 -1.68 -15.81
C GLY A 496 5.95 -2.97 -16.37
N PHE A 497 5.25 -3.72 -15.53
CA PHE A 497 4.71 -5.02 -15.93
C PHE A 497 3.49 -5.43 -15.09
N PRO A 498 2.56 -6.23 -15.64
CA PRO A 498 1.46 -6.81 -14.88
C PRO A 498 1.99 -7.86 -13.90
N VAL A 499 1.63 -7.73 -12.62
CA VAL A 499 2.05 -8.66 -11.55
C VAL A 499 1.20 -9.91 -11.62
N ALA A 500 1.84 -11.08 -11.64
CA ALA A 500 1.21 -12.39 -11.82
C ALA A 500 0.30 -12.46 -13.07
N GLY A 501 0.66 -11.75 -14.14
CA GLY A 501 -0.10 -11.67 -15.37
C GLY A 501 -1.41 -10.85 -15.28
N ASP A 502 -1.69 -10.21 -14.15
CA ASP A 502 -2.91 -9.42 -13.96
C ASP A 502 -2.77 -8.01 -14.53
N ALA A 503 -3.41 -7.76 -15.68
CA ALA A 503 -3.43 -6.44 -16.32
C ALA A 503 -4.08 -5.33 -15.46
N GLY A 504 -4.87 -5.67 -14.46
CA GLY A 504 -5.45 -4.75 -13.48
C GLY A 504 -4.48 -4.38 -12.36
N ASN A 505 -3.40 -5.14 -12.17
CA ASN A 505 -2.42 -4.99 -11.09
C ASN A 505 -1.00 -4.78 -11.65
N VAL A 506 -0.76 -3.63 -12.27
CA VAL A 506 0.50 -3.30 -12.93
C VAL A 506 1.49 -2.68 -11.97
N PHE A 507 2.70 -3.25 -11.89
CA PHE A 507 3.86 -2.61 -11.27
C PHE A 507 4.33 -1.47 -12.18
N PRO A 508 4.28 -0.22 -11.70
CA PRO A 508 4.54 0.92 -12.58
C PRO A 508 6.03 1.09 -12.87
N PRO A 509 6.40 1.67 -14.03
CA PRO A 509 7.80 1.87 -14.42
C PRO A 509 8.56 2.69 -13.38
N LEU A 510 9.83 2.34 -13.16
CA LEU A 510 10.79 3.16 -12.42
C LEU A 510 11.38 4.23 -13.34
N ARG A 511 11.96 5.24 -12.74
CA ARG A 511 12.75 6.23 -13.49
C ARG A 511 14.07 5.61 -13.96
N PRO A 512 14.55 5.94 -15.16
CA PRO A 512 15.86 5.45 -15.59
C PRO A 512 17.01 5.86 -14.65
N ASP A 513 16.93 7.05 -14.06
CA ASP A 513 17.91 7.53 -13.09
C ASP A 513 17.84 6.84 -11.70
N GLN A 514 16.92 5.90 -11.53
CA GLN A 514 16.80 5.04 -10.34
C GLN A 514 17.21 3.59 -10.59
N VAL A 515 17.64 3.23 -11.79
CA VAL A 515 17.95 1.85 -12.15
C VAL A 515 19.39 1.72 -12.58
N ALA A 516 20.12 0.80 -11.95
CA ALA A 516 21.41 0.31 -12.42
C ALA A 516 21.36 -1.20 -12.62
N ILE A 517 22.20 -1.75 -13.46
CA ILE A 517 22.21 -3.17 -13.81
C ILE A 517 23.25 -3.88 -12.94
N GLY A 518 22.83 -4.87 -12.16
CA GLY A 518 23.72 -5.68 -11.33
C GLY A 518 24.36 -6.82 -12.10
N MET A 519 25.69 -6.88 -12.11
CA MET A 519 26.47 -7.89 -12.82
C MET A 519 27.63 -8.39 -11.96
N PRO A 520 28.10 -9.65 -12.10
CA PRO A 520 29.32 -10.07 -11.42
C PRO A 520 30.56 -9.44 -12.08
N ALA A 521 31.50 -8.98 -11.26
CA ALA A 521 32.72 -8.30 -11.74
C ALA A 521 33.64 -9.21 -12.56
N SER A 522 33.57 -10.51 -12.33
CA SER A 522 34.43 -11.50 -13.00
C SER A 522 33.76 -12.88 -12.94
N VAL A 523 34.33 -13.83 -13.65
CA VAL A 523 33.90 -15.25 -13.63
C VAL A 523 33.96 -15.90 -12.25
N ASN A 524 34.71 -15.32 -11.32
CA ASN A 524 34.84 -15.82 -9.95
C ASN A 524 33.84 -15.15 -8.97
N ALA A 525 33.14 -14.13 -9.43
CA ALA A 525 32.25 -13.32 -8.59
C ALA A 525 30.79 -13.83 -8.51
N GLY A 526 30.44 -14.78 -9.37
CA GLY A 526 29.12 -15.39 -9.45
C GLY A 526 28.83 -15.96 -10.83
N ASN A 527 27.74 -16.71 -10.93
CA ASN A 527 27.26 -17.23 -12.21
C ASN A 527 26.61 -16.11 -13.04
N GLY A 528 26.81 -16.11 -14.34
CA GLY A 528 26.20 -15.10 -15.22
C GLY A 528 27.13 -13.94 -15.56
N TYR A 529 28.46 -14.13 -15.38
CA TYR A 529 29.44 -13.16 -15.89
C TYR A 529 29.27 -12.93 -17.40
N VAL A 530 29.36 -11.66 -17.77
CA VAL A 530 29.33 -11.22 -19.18
C VAL A 530 30.60 -10.44 -19.52
N ALA A 531 31.14 -10.73 -20.70
CA ALA A 531 32.31 -10.03 -21.17
C ALA A 531 32.03 -8.55 -21.45
N PRO A 532 33.07 -7.66 -21.43
CA PRO A 532 32.92 -6.22 -21.69
C PRO A 532 32.11 -5.87 -22.95
N ALA A 533 32.26 -6.68 -24.03
CA ALA A 533 31.51 -6.48 -25.26
C ALA A 533 29.99 -6.67 -25.09
N GLU A 534 29.56 -7.63 -24.26
CA GLU A 534 28.13 -7.87 -23.95
C GLU A 534 27.59 -6.79 -23.00
N VAL A 535 28.39 -6.27 -22.06
CA VAL A 535 28.05 -5.10 -21.26
C VAL A 535 27.80 -3.90 -22.16
N THR A 536 28.72 -3.61 -23.10
CA THR A 536 28.57 -2.51 -24.06
C THR A 536 27.32 -2.68 -24.93
N LYS A 537 27.07 -3.89 -25.42
CA LYS A 537 25.84 -4.21 -26.19
C LYS A 537 24.57 -3.97 -25.39
N THR A 538 24.56 -4.38 -24.11
CA THR A 538 23.44 -4.11 -23.19
C THR A 538 23.17 -2.61 -23.08
N LEU A 539 24.21 -1.82 -22.81
CA LEU A 539 24.10 -0.38 -22.64
C LEU A 539 23.70 0.32 -23.96
N ASP A 540 24.27 -0.08 -25.10
CA ASP A 540 23.87 0.45 -26.42
C ASP A 540 22.39 0.22 -26.72
N CYS A 541 21.88 -0.98 -26.39
CA CYS A 541 20.47 -1.27 -26.58
C CYS A 541 19.60 -0.38 -25.69
N LEU A 542 19.86 -0.34 -24.41
CA LEU A 542 19.03 0.36 -23.44
C LEU A 542 19.12 1.89 -23.57
N THR A 543 20.30 2.44 -23.89
CA THR A 543 20.50 3.90 -23.93
C THR A 543 20.35 4.52 -25.32
N LYS A 544 20.60 3.75 -26.39
CA LYS A 544 20.64 4.23 -27.80
C LYS A 544 19.69 3.49 -28.73
N LYS A 545 19.09 2.38 -28.26
CA LYS A 545 18.27 1.45 -29.07
C LYS A 545 19.03 0.87 -30.26
N THR A 546 20.30 0.58 -30.07
CA THR A 546 21.17 -0.09 -31.04
C THR A 546 21.72 -1.37 -30.47
N ASN A 547 22.07 -2.34 -31.29
CA ASN A 547 22.64 -3.63 -30.87
C ASN A 547 21.72 -4.47 -29.94
N CYS A 548 20.40 -4.33 -30.03
CA CYS A 548 19.44 -4.97 -29.12
C CYS A 548 19.30 -6.49 -29.29
N GLY A 549 19.95 -7.09 -30.32
CA GLY A 549 19.74 -8.52 -30.59
C GLY A 549 18.30 -8.80 -31.04
N SER A 550 17.69 -9.85 -30.51
CA SER A 550 16.31 -10.25 -30.81
C SER A 550 15.28 -9.68 -29.86
N TYR A 551 15.70 -9.13 -28.71
CA TYR A 551 14.75 -8.60 -27.72
C TYR A 551 14.12 -7.27 -28.17
N PRO A 552 12.78 -7.17 -28.22
CA PRO A 552 12.06 -5.95 -28.64
C PRO A 552 11.93 -4.96 -27.48
N THR A 553 12.93 -4.12 -27.23
CA THR A 553 12.85 -3.10 -26.16
C THR A 553 11.66 -2.16 -26.33
N HIS A 554 10.99 -1.83 -25.21
CA HIS A 554 9.82 -0.97 -25.17
C HIS A 554 10.15 0.53 -25.16
N GLY A 555 11.43 0.88 -24.95
CA GLY A 555 11.86 2.28 -24.89
C GLY A 555 13.34 2.48 -25.18
N THR A 556 13.80 3.70 -24.93
CA THR A 556 15.21 4.12 -24.95
C THR A 556 15.42 5.00 -23.72
N TRP A 557 16.41 4.66 -22.93
CA TRP A 557 16.63 5.27 -21.62
C TRP A 557 18.05 5.84 -21.45
N PRO A 558 18.36 6.97 -22.10
CA PRO A 558 19.68 7.60 -21.99
C PRO A 558 20.08 7.99 -20.57
N ALA A 559 19.09 8.17 -19.70
CA ALA A 559 19.27 8.49 -18.29
C ALA A 559 19.37 7.26 -17.37
N LEU A 560 19.57 6.04 -17.92
CA LEU A 560 19.85 4.84 -17.12
C LEU A 560 21.01 5.11 -16.18
N ARG A 561 20.82 4.85 -14.87
CA ARG A 561 21.80 5.28 -13.85
C ARG A 561 23.18 4.65 -14.04
N GLY A 562 23.27 3.40 -14.46
CA GLY A 562 24.57 2.79 -14.72
C GLY A 562 24.65 1.32 -14.34
N LEU A 563 25.75 0.95 -13.72
CA LEU A 563 26.05 -0.43 -13.40
C LEU A 563 26.33 -0.62 -11.90
N MET A 564 26.00 -1.80 -11.39
CA MET A 564 26.42 -2.29 -10.08
C MET A 564 27.19 -3.59 -10.23
N THR A 565 28.12 -3.84 -9.34
CA THR A 565 28.81 -5.13 -9.34
C THR A 565 29.05 -5.73 -7.96
N TRP A 566 28.93 -7.03 -7.89
CA TRP A 566 29.56 -7.90 -6.92
C TRP A 566 30.89 -8.37 -7.46
N SER A 567 32.04 -7.83 -7.08
CA SER A 567 32.27 -6.78 -6.13
C SER A 567 33.52 -5.96 -6.51
N VAL A 568 33.79 -4.87 -5.81
CA VAL A 568 35.05 -4.09 -5.92
C VAL A 568 36.25 -4.99 -5.74
N ASN A 569 36.20 -5.92 -4.76
CA ASN A 569 37.30 -6.88 -4.49
C ASN A 569 37.51 -7.83 -5.65
N TRP A 570 36.46 -8.38 -6.25
CA TRP A 570 36.55 -9.26 -7.41
C TRP A 570 36.96 -8.51 -8.67
N ASP A 571 36.55 -7.26 -8.86
CA ASP A 571 37.00 -6.43 -9.97
C ASP A 571 38.48 -6.09 -9.84
N ARG A 572 38.95 -5.75 -8.62
CA ARG A 572 40.38 -5.61 -8.34
C ARG A 572 41.15 -6.87 -8.66
N PHE A 573 40.65 -8.04 -8.22
CA PHE A 573 41.27 -9.34 -8.50
C PHE A 573 41.38 -9.61 -10.01
N ALA A 574 40.36 -9.20 -10.78
CA ALA A 574 40.34 -9.29 -12.27
C ALA A 574 41.04 -8.10 -12.95
N GLY A 575 41.80 -7.29 -12.22
CA GLY A 575 42.58 -6.18 -12.77
C GLY A 575 41.73 -4.97 -13.17
N TRP A 576 40.58 -4.74 -12.51
CA TRP A 576 39.67 -3.60 -12.73
C TRP A 576 39.01 -3.62 -14.13
N GLU A 577 38.64 -4.78 -14.64
CA GLU A 577 38.02 -4.93 -15.97
C GLU A 577 36.60 -4.30 -16.00
N PHE A 578 35.79 -4.56 -14.97
CA PHE A 578 34.42 -4.05 -14.91
C PHE A 578 34.41 -2.53 -14.82
N GLN A 579 35.19 -1.96 -13.90
CA GLN A 579 35.34 -0.51 -13.75
C GLN A 579 35.78 0.14 -15.07
N ARG A 580 36.85 -0.40 -15.74
CA ARG A 580 37.31 0.15 -17.01
C ARG A 580 36.27 0.04 -18.13
N THR A 581 35.41 -0.98 -18.11
CA THR A 581 34.33 -1.13 -19.07
C THR A 581 33.33 -0.02 -18.88
N PHE A 582 32.95 0.28 -17.62
CA PHE A 582 32.05 1.39 -17.28
C PHE A 582 32.66 2.74 -17.71
N ASP A 583 33.91 3.03 -17.31
CA ASP A 583 34.60 4.28 -17.63
C ASP A 583 34.75 4.49 -19.15
N SER A 584 34.96 3.41 -19.91
CA SER A 584 35.08 3.48 -21.37
C SER A 584 33.77 3.80 -22.08
N TYR A 585 32.65 3.50 -21.43
CA TYR A 585 31.30 3.73 -22.00
C TYR A 585 30.70 5.08 -21.61
N PHE A 586 30.83 5.46 -20.35
CA PHE A 586 30.19 6.64 -19.76
C PHE A 586 31.17 7.76 -19.37
N GLY A 587 32.46 7.48 -19.29
CA GLY A 587 33.54 8.39 -18.90
C GLY A 587 33.99 9.41 -19.94
#